data_35c93bf5d1d0731a5c96e4a2c312366f
#
_entry.id   35c93bf5d1d0731a5c96e4a2c312366f
#
_cell.length_a   1.000
_cell.length_b   1.000
_cell.length_c   1.000
_cell.angle_alpha   90.00
_cell.angle_beta   90.00
_cell.angle_gamma   90.00
#
_symmetry.space_group_name_H-M   'P 1'
#
loop_
_entity.id
_entity.type
_entity.pdbx_description
1 polymer ?
#
loop_
_entity_poly.entity_id
_entity_poly.type
_entity_poly.pdbx_seq_one_letter_code
_entity_poly.pdbx_strand_id
1 'polypeptide(L)'
;KVTDASGNRYVLRRPPLSHALASAHDMGREHRIISALHDSQVPVAPALGLCTDIEVNDAPFYVMLFVDGLIIRDNETARRDLTEATRLHASNSLIDTMAKIHQVVPAEVGLGELGRHEGYIERQLKRWYGQWNASKTRELPAIDRVHDELLKRIPEQGPATIVHGDYRLDNCMIDAQGNIAAVLDWELCTLGDPMADLGLLMVYWTGPDDDSGANNFATTTAPGFLNRQQLAERYAQVSGRDISHLDFYVSFAFWKL
;
A
#
# COMPACT_ATOMS: atom_id res chain seq x y z
N LYS A 1 -11.38 10.99 13.89
CA LYS A 1 -12.83 10.94 13.57
C LYS A 1 -13.53 12.14 14.19
N VAL A 2 -14.37 12.79 13.40
CA VAL A 2 -15.21 13.94 13.82
C VAL A 2 -16.66 13.59 13.48
N THR A 3 -17.60 14.03 14.30
CA THR A 3 -19.04 13.88 14.03
C THR A 3 -19.67 15.25 14.13
N ASP A 4 -20.46 15.65 13.13
CA ASP A 4 -21.20 16.92 13.17
C ASP A 4 -22.48 16.82 14.00
N ALA A 5 -23.16 17.96 14.16
CA ALA A 5 -24.41 18.03 14.95
C ALA A 5 -25.58 17.22 14.33
N SER A 6 -25.47 16.88 13.04
CA SER A 6 -26.45 16.07 12.31
C SER A 6 -26.14 14.57 12.35
N GLY A 7 -25.02 14.18 12.99
CA GLY A 7 -24.58 12.79 13.10
C GLY A 7 -23.72 12.30 11.94
N ASN A 8 -23.39 13.14 10.96
CA ASN A 8 -22.49 12.75 9.88
C ASN A 8 -21.07 12.57 10.39
N ARG A 9 -20.38 11.58 9.86
CA ARG A 9 -19.04 11.18 10.31
C ARG A 9 -17.99 11.52 9.27
N TYR A 10 -16.89 12.10 9.76
CA TYR A 10 -15.74 12.54 8.95
C TYR A 10 -14.44 12.06 9.57
N VAL A 11 -13.39 12.06 8.76
CA VAL A 11 -12.00 11.88 9.20
C VAL A 11 -11.22 13.13 8.85
N LEU A 12 -10.58 13.73 9.86
CA LEU A 12 -9.58 14.76 9.69
C LEU A 12 -8.20 14.08 9.69
N ARG A 13 -7.47 14.19 8.59
CA ARG A 13 -6.11 13.67 8.40
C ARG A 13 -5.13 14.84 8.48
N ARG A 14 -4.14 14.75 9.36
CA ARG A 14 -3.05 15.71 9.55
C ARG A 14 -1.74 14.97 9.80
N PRO A 15 -0.59 15.60 9.61
CA PRO A 15 0.69 15.03 10.01
C PRO A 15 0.73 14.73 11.52
N PRO A 16 1.58 13.78 11.96
CA PRO A 16 1.82 13.57 13.39
C PRO A 16 2.44 14.81 14.03
N LEU A 17 2.16 15.03 15.33
CA LEU A 17 2.66 16.17 16.10
C LEU A 17 4.16 16.08 16.44
N SER A 18 4.78 14.91 16.26
CA SER A 18 6.22 14.70 16.47
C SER A 18 7.03 15.28 15.31
N HIS A 19 8.28 15.67 15.57
CA HIS A 19 9.24 16.24 14.60
C HIS A 19 9.62 15.29 13.45
N ALA A 20 8.64 14.65 12.81
CA ALA A 20 8.85 13.95 11.55
C ALA A 20 9.23 14.96 10.47
N LEU A 21 10.19 14.60 9.63
CA LEU A 21 10.64 15.42 8.50
C LEU A 21 9.42 15.93 7.73
N ALA A 22 9.30 17.24 7.58
CA ALA A 22 8.15 17.92 6.96
C ALA A 22 7.82 17.44 5.53
N SER A 23 8.74 16.71 4.89
CA SER A 23 8.57 16.10 3.57
C SER A 23 7.92 14.70 3.58
N ALA A 24 7.76 14.07 4.76
CA ALA A 24 7.25 12.70 4.85
C ALA A 24 5.71 12.60 4.80
N HIS A 25 5.00 13.70 5.14
CA HIS A 25 3.53 13.70 5.23
C HIS A 25 2.96 14.93 4.51
N ASP A 26 3.00 14.92 3.18
CA ASP A 26 2.43 15.98 2.35
C ASP A 26 0.91 15.78 2.20
N MET A 27 0.14 16.49 3.03
CA MET A 27 -1.33 16.41 3.04
C MET A 27 -1.94 16.88 1.72
N GLY A 28 -1.30 17.84 1.05
CA GLY A 28 -1.76 18.32 -0.26
C GLY A 28 -1.62 17.23 -1.33
N ARG A 29 -0.51 16.51 -1.30
CA ARG A 29 -0.24 15.40 -2.20
C ARG A 29 -1.20 14.22 -1.97
N GLU A 30 -1.40 13.80 -0.72
CA GLU A 30 -2.38 12.75 -0.37
C GLU A 30 -3.79 13.15 -0.80
N HIS A 31 -4.23 14.38 -0.46
CA HIS A 31 -5.54 14.89 -0.86
C HIS A 31 -5.70 14.87 -2.39
N ARG A 32 -4.70 15.31 -3.15
CA ARG A 32 -4.71 15.27 -4.63
C ARG A 32 -4.89 13.86 -5.15
N ILE A 33 -4.19 12.87 -4.58
CA ILE A 33 -4.25 11.47 -5.01
C ILE A 33 -5.65 10.89 -4.77
N ILE A 34 -6.17 11.00 -3.54
CA ILE A 34 -7.49 10.44 -3.22
C ILE A 34 -8.62 11.14 -3.97
N SER A 35 -8.51 12.46 -4.20
CA SER A 35 -9.49 13.20 -5.01
C SER A 35 -9.47 12.74 -6.47
N ALA A 36 -8.29 12.52 -7.04
CA ALA A 36 -8.14 12.05 -8.42
C ALA A 36 -8.64 10.60 -8.61
N LEU A 37 -8.52 9.75 -7.59
CA LEU A 37 -8.97 8.37 -7.63
C LEU A 37 -10.46 8.21 -7.33
N HIS A 38 -11.13 9.24 -6.79
CA HIS A 38 -12.53 9.15 -6.35
C HIS A 38 -13.50 8.73 -7.45
N ASP A 39 -13.31 9.25 -8.66
CA ASP A 39 -14.17 8.95 -9.82
C ASP A 39 -13.70 7.70 -10.60
N SER A 40 -12.69 7.00 -10.09
CA SER A 40 -12.18 5.76 -10.67
C SER A 40 -12.85 4.52 -10.07
N GLN A 41 -12.39 3.32 -10.48
CA GLN A 41 -12.82 2.05 -9.86
C GLN A 41 -12.11 1.72 -8.54
N VAL A 42 -11.17 2.59 -8.10
CA VAL A 42 -10.40 2.39 -6.87
C VAL A 42 -11.22 2.88 -5.68
N PRO A 43 -11.51 2.02 -4.68
CA PRO A 43 -12.23 2.46 -3.50
C PRO A 43 -11.34 3.36 -2.63
N VAL A 44 -11.70 4.63 -2.53
CA VAL A 44 -11.06 5.62 -1.67
C VAL A 44 -12.12 6.37 -0.86
N ALA A 45 -11.73 6.86 0.33
CA ALA A 45 -12.61 7.73 1.09
C ALA A 45 -12.80 9.07 0.35
N PRO A 46 -14.04 9.53 0.08
CA PRO A 46 -14.27 10.80 -0.61
C PRO A 46 -13.64 11.97 0.13
N ALA A 47 -12.67 12.66 -0.52
CA ALA A 47 -12.06 13.87 0.02
C ALA A 47 -13.03 15.06 -0.12
N LEU A 48 -13.22 15.82 0.96
CA LEU A 48 -14.15 16.96 1.00
C LEU A 48 -13.45 18.30 0.85
N GLY A 49 -12.21 18.42 1.35
CA GLY A 49 -11.47 19.65 1.27
C GLY A 49 -10.11 19.59 1.97
N LEU A 50 -9.20 20.42 1.50
CA LEU A 50 -7.86 20.61 2.01
C LEU A 50 -7.75 22.00 2.65
N CYS A 51 -7.21 22.08 3.86
CA CYS A 51 -6.81 23.31 4.52
C CYS A 51 -5.29 23.38 4.59
N THR A 52 -4.70 24.39 3.97
CA THR A 52 -3.24 24.65 4.01
C THR A 52 -2.86 25.73 5.01
N ASP A 53 -3.85 26.40 5.62
CA ASP A 53 -3.64 27.42 6.63
C ASP A 53 -3.25 26.77 7.97
N ILE A 54 -2.01 26.98 8.38
CA ILE A 54 -1.46 26.45 9.62
C ILE A 54 -2.07 27.09 10.87
N GLU A 55 -2.66 28.29 10.76
CA GLU A 55 -3.31 28.99 11.88
C GLU A 55 -4.57 28.25 12.36
N VAL A 56 -5.17 27.40 11.49
CA VAL A 56 -6.41 26.68 11.81
C VAL A 56 -6.16 25.46 12.72
N ASN A 57 -5.05 24.72 12.50
CA ASN A 57 -4.80 23.45 13.21
C ASN A 57 -3.30 23.11 13.33
N ASP A 58 -2.42 24.09 13.44
CA ASP A 58 -0.96 24.00 13.58
C ASP A 58 -0.25 23.23 12.45
N ALA A 59 -0.98 22.73 11.46
CA ALA A 59 -0.45 22.03 10.30
C ALA A 59 -1.52 21.94 9.20
N PRO A 60 -1.11 21.79 7.91
CA PRO A 60 -2.03 21.44 6.85
C PRO A 60 -2.81 20.16 7.19
N PHE A 61 -4.07 20.11 6.82
CA PHE A 61 -4.91 18.92 6.99
C PHE A 61 -5.96 18.82 5.87
N TYR A 62 -6.50 17.62 5.68
CA TYR A 62 -7.67 17.47 4.84
C TYR A 62 -8.77 16.69 5.56
N VAL A 63 -9.99 16.87 5.08
CA VAL A 63 -11.19 16.21 5.61
C VAL A 63 -11.73 15.28 4.53
N MET A 64 -12.13 14.08 4.92
CA MET A 64 -12.76 13.09 4.07
C MET A 64 -13.97 12.48 4.79
N LEU A 65 -14.87 11.87 4.03
CA LEU A 65 -15.96 11.10 4.61
C LEU A 65 -15.42 9.89 5.39
N PHE A 66 -16.09 9.57 6.48
CA PHE A 66 -15.80 8.34 7.21
C PHE A 66 -16.39 7.16 6.43
N VAL A 67 -15.55 6.19 6.14
CA VAL A 67 -15.96 4.91 5.54
C VAL A 67 -16.16 3.89 6.64
N ASP A 68 -17.29 3.17 6.60
CA ASP A 68 -17.54 2.07 7.53
C ASP A 68 -16.82 0.81 7.07
N GLY A 69 -16.17 0.12 8.00
CA GLY A 69 -15.45 -1.12 7.73
C GLY A 69 -14.50 -1.47 8.86
N LEU A 70 -13.86 -2.62 8.71
CA LEU A 70 -12.86 -3.16 9.62
C LEU A 70 -11.47 -3.00 9.00
N ILE A 71 -10.48 -2.69 9.82
CA ILE A 71 -9.07 -2.82 9.48
C ILE A 71 -8.54 -4.02 10.25
N ILE A 72 -8.06 -5.02 9.53
CA ILE A 72 -7.57 -6.26 10.12
C ILE A 72 -6.06 -6.15 10.31
N ARG A 73 -5.62 -6.06 11.58
CA ARG A 73 -4.21 -5.86 11.95
C ARG A 73 -3.55 -7.08 12.57
N ASP A 74 -4.34 -8.05 12.99
CA ASP A 74 -3.88 -9.25 13.69
C ASP A 74 -4.78 -10.45 13.42
N ASN A 75 -4.27 -11.63 13.72
CA ASN A 75 -4.97 -12.89 13.51
C ASN A 75 -6.21 -13.06 14.40
N GLU A 76 -6.18 -12.53 15.62
CA GLU A 76 -7.31 -12.61 16.55
C GLU A 76 -8.51 -11.84 16.01
N THR A 77 -8.29 -10.59 15.57
CA THR A 77 -9.30 -9.76 14.91
C THR A 77 -9.85 -10.45 13.66
N ALA A 78 -8.97 -11.03 12.83
CA ALA A 78 -9.38 -11.74 11.64
C ALA A 78 -10.30 -12.94 11.96
N ARG A 79 -9.98 -13.71 13.01
CA ARG A 79 -10.81 -14.87 13.43
C ARG A 79 -12.11 -14.49 14.09
N ARG A 80 -12.11 -13.42 14.91
CA ARG A 80 -13.27 -12.97 15.65
C ARG A 80 -14.30 -12.31 14.73
N ASP A 81 -13.86 -11.44 13.83
CA ASP A 81 -14.74 -10.51 13.11
C ASP A 81 -15.07 -10.95 11.68
N LEU A 82 -14.33 -11.91 11.12
CA LEU A 82 -14.56 -12.45 9.79
C LEU A 82 -14.78 -13.96 9.81
N THR A 83 -15.72 -14.45 9.03
CA THR A 83 -15.86 -15.89 8.73
C THR A 83 -14.77 -16.35 7.75
N GLU A 84 -14.56 -17.66 7.59
CA GLU A 84 -13.64 -18.19 6.57
C GLU A 84 -14.05 -17.76 5.16
N ALA A 85 -15.35 -17.78 4.85
CA ALA A 85 -15.85 -17.32 3.56
C ALA A 85 -15.58 -15.82 3.34
N THR A 86 -15.72 -15.00 4.37
CA THR A 86 -15.44 -13.56 4.30
C THR A 86 -13.93 -13.31 4.13
N ARG A 87 -13.06 -14.08 4.80
CA ARG A 87 -11.60 -14.00 4.63
C ARG A 87 -11.16 -14.38 3.20
N LEU A 88 -11.76 -15.44 2.64
CA LEU A 88 -11.53 -15.83 1.24
C LEU A 88 -11.96 -14.71 0.29
N HIS A 89 -13.15 -14.14 0.51
CA HIS A 89 -13.64 -13.04 -0.31
C HIS A 89 -12.76 -11.80 -0.18
N ALA A 90 -12.33 -11.46 1.03
CA ALA A 90 -11.43 -10.32 1.29
C ALA A 90 -10.07 -10.48 0.60
N SER A 91 -9.51 -11.69 0.57
CA SER A 91 -8.28 -11.98 -0.18
C SER A 91 -8.45 -11.69 -1.68
N ASN A 92 -9.56 -12.14 -2.26
CA ASN A 92 -9.87 -11.89 -3.67
C ASN A 92 -10.09 -10.39 -3.93
N SER A 93 -10.90 -9.73 -3.10
CA SER A 93 -11.20 -8.30 -3.21
C SER A 93 -9.95 -7.44 -3.06
N LEU A 94 -9.01 -7.83 -2.19
CA LEU A 94 -7.73 -7.15 -2.01
C LEU A 94 -6.92 -7.15 -3.32
N ILE A 95 -6.77 -8.30 -3.95
CA ILE A 95 -6.04 -8.43 -5.23
C ILE A 95 -6.76 -7.71 -6.37
N ASP A 96 -8.08 -7.84 -6.46
CA ASP A 96 -8.87 -7.14 -7.48
C ASP A 96 -8.74 -5.62 -7.34
N THR A 97 -8.69 -5.13 -6.12
CA THR A 97 -8.50 -3.70 -5.83
C THR A 97 -7.09 -3.24 -6.19
N MET A 98 -6.05 -4.04 -5.90
CA MET A 98 -4.68 -3.75 -6.37
C MET A 98 -4.63 -3.67 -7.90
N ALA A 99 -5.24 -4.63 -8.59
CA ALA A 99 -5.30 -4.62 -10.05
C ALA A 99 -6.02 -3.37 -10.59
N LYS A 100 -7.11 -2.93 -9.95
CA LYS A 100 -7.81 -1.67 -10.31
C LYS A 100 -6.90 -0.46 -10.15
N ILE A 101 -6.12 -0.37 -9.05
CA ILE A 101 -5.14 0.72 -8.87
C ILE A 101 -4.15 0.74 -10.03
N HIS A 102 -3.60 -0.42 -10.39
CA HIS A 102 -2.60 -0.56 -11.44
C HIS A 102 -3.16 -0.43 -12.87
N GLN A 103 -4.49 -0.47 -13.04
CA GLN A 103 -5.17 -0.25 -14.32
C GLN A 103 -5.56 1.21 -14.55
N VAL A 104 -5.53 2.06 -13.52
CA VAL A 104 -5.78 3.49 -13.70
C VAL A 104 -4.71 4.08 -14.62
N VAL A 105 -5.14 4.78 -15.66
CA VAL A 105 -4.27 5.57 -16.53
C VAL A 105 -3.96 6.89 -15.84
N PRO A 106 -2.72 7.13 -15.35
CA PRO A 106 -2.44 8.27 -14.48
C PRO A 106 -2.77 9.64 -15.12
N ALA A 107 -2.54 9.77 -16.43
CA ALA A 107 -2.81 11.01 -17.16
C ALA A 107 -4.31 11.35 -17.22
N GLU A 108 -5.19 10.34 -17.33
CA GLU A 108 -6.63 10.53 -17.41
C GLU A 108 -7.26 11.03 -16.11
N VAL A 109 -6.63 10.71 -14.98
CA VAL A 109 -7.07 11.16 -13.66
C VAL A 109 -6.25 12.34 -13.11
N GLY A 110 -5.42 13.00 -13.94
CA GLY A 110 -4.62 14.16 -13.53
C GLY A 110 -3.42 13.86 -12.64
N LEU A 111 -2.95 12.59 -12.63
CA LEU A 111 -1.79 12.13 -11.86
C LEU A 111 -0.57 11.79 -12.74
N GLY A 112 -0.56 12.19 -14.02
CA GLY A 112 0.55 11.90 -14.95
C GLY A 112 1.91 12.42 -14.48
N GLU A 113 1.95 13.50 -13.69
CA GLU A 113 3.15 14.13 -13.13
C GLU A 113 3.42 13.72 -11.66
N LEU A 114 2.75 12.67 -11.16
CA LEU A 114 2.90 12.24 -9.75
C LEU A 114 4.30 11.71 -9.44
N GLY A 115 5.04 11.23 -10.44
CA GLY A 115 6.38 10.70 -10.32
C GLY A 115 7.03 10.47 -11.67
N ARG A 116 8.26 9.96 -11.66
CA ARG A 116 8.99 9.59 -12.88
C ARG A 116 8.52 8.22 -13.38
N HIS A 117 8.31 8.10 -14.68
CA HIS A 117 7.80 6.89 -15.32
C HIS A 117 8.84 5.75 -15.40
N GLU A 118 10.11 6.06 -15.60
CA GLU A 118 11.16 5.08 -15.88
C GLU A 118 12.10 4.84 -14.69
N GLY A 119 12.77 3.69 -14.67
CA GLY A 119 13.83 3.35 -13.71
C GLY A 119 13.34 3.34 -12.26
N TYR A 120 12.13 2.85 -12.02
CA TYR A 120 11.54 2.87 -10.66
C TYR A 120 12.36 2.05 -9.67
N ILE A 121 12.71 0.81 -10.00
CA ILE A 121 13.45 -0.08 -9.10
C ILE A 121 14.85 0.44 -8.81
N GLU A 122 15.58 0.93 -9.82
CA GLU A 122 16.90 1.52 -9.63
C GLU A 122 16.87 2.69 -8.65
N ARG A 123 15.86 3.58 -8.80
CA ARG A 123 15.67 4.71 -7.88
C ARG A 123 15.35 4.26 -6.47
N GLN A 124 14.51 3.23 -6.32
CA GLN A 124 14.16 2.68 -5.02
C GLN A 124 15.37 2.02 -4.35
N LEU A 125 16.14 1.20 -5.06
CA LEU A 125 17.37 0.60 -4.56
C LEU A 125 18.36 1.68 -4.08
N LYS A 126 18.59 2.71 -4.90
CA LYS A 126 19.46 3.83 -4.54
C LYS A 126 18.96 4.58 -3.29
N ARG A 127 17.65 4.85 -3.22
CA ARG A 127 17.03 5.57 -2.09
C ARG A 127 17.18 4.79 -0.78
N TRP A 128 16.78 3.53 -0.77
CA TRP A 128 16.77 2.71 0.44
C TRP A 128 18.18 2.35 0.90
N TYR A 129 19.09 2.09 -0.04
CA TYR A 129 20.51 1.89 0.29
C TYR A 129 21.17 3.15 0.88
N GLY A 130 20.84 4.32 0.33
CA GLY A 130 21.25 5.60 0.92
C GLY A 130 20.72 5.81 2.33
N GLN A 131 19.45 5.47 2.57
CA GLN A 131 18.83 5.55 3.89
C GLN A 131 19.46 4.55 4.89
N TRP A 132 19.71 3.30 4.47
CA TRP A 132 20.44 2.32 5.25
C TRP A 132 21.79 2.85 5.68
N ASN A 133 22.62 3.32 4.75
CA ASN A 133 23.94 3.85 5.04
C ASN A 133 23.94 5.06 5.97
N ALA A 134 22.90 5.89 5.92
CA ALA A 134 22.73 7.06 6.80
C ALA A 134 22.27 6.69 8.22
N SER A 135 21.57 5.56 8.40
CA SER A 135 20.90 5.18 9.66
C SER A 135 21.48 3.92 10.32
N LYS A 136 22.30 3.13 9.62
CA LYS A 136 22.84 1.88 10.17
C LYS A 136 23.64 2.10 11.46
N THR A 137 23.39 1.27 12.45
CA THR A 137 24.10 1.26 13.75
C THR A 137 25.13 0.14 13.85
N ARG A 138 25.16 -0.76 12.87
CA ARG A 138 26.10 -1.88 12.75
C ARG A 138 26.32 -2.23 11.28
N GLU A 139 27.42 -2.90 10.99
CA GLU A 139 27.67 -3.45 9.64
C GLU A 139 26.87 -4.76 9.44
N LEU A 140 26.20 -4.86 8.30
CA LEU A 140 25.49 -6.05 7.85
C LEU A 140 25.86 -6.36 6.41
N PRO A 141 26.99 -7.05 6.14
CA PRO A 141 27.46 -7.32 4.77
C PRO A 141 26.45 -8.07 3.88
N ALA A 142 25.43 -8.70 4.49
CA ALA A 142 24.34 -9.32 3.74
C ALA A 142 23.50 -8.30 2.99
N ILE A 143 23.26 -7.12 3.56
CA ILE A 143 22.50 -6.02 2.92
C ILE A 143 23.22 -5.56 1.64
N ASP A 144 24.55 -5.36 1.73
CA ASP A 144 25.36 -4.93 0.59
C ASP A 144 25.33 -5.99 -0.53
N ARG A 145 25.55 -7.27 -0.17
CA ARG A 145 25.52 -8.37 -1.14
C ARG A 145 24.16 -8.49 -1.84
N VAL A 146 23.06 -8.40 -1.10
CA VAL A 146 21.70 -8.49 -1.68
C VAL A 146 21.43 -7.28 -2.57
N HIS A 147 21.84 -6.06 -2.16
CA HIS A 147 21.74 -4.85 -2.97
C HIS A 147 22.44 -5.04 -4.32
N ASP A 148 23.71 -5.52 -4.31
CA ASP A 148 24.49 -5.72 -5.53
C ASP A 148 23.90 -6.79 -6.46
N GLU A 149 23.30 -7.86 -5.89
CA GLU A 149 22.63 -8.89 -6.67
C GLU A 149 21.31 -8.38 -7.26
N LEU A 150 20.55 -7.58 -6.53
CA LEU A 150 19.33 -6.96 -7.03
C LEU A 150 19.64 -6.01 -8.19
N LEU A 151 20.69 -5.18 -8.09
CA LEU A 151 21.09 -4.28 -9.18
C LEU A 151 21.43 -5.02 -10.49
N LYS A 152 21.99 -6.23 -10.41
CA LYS A 152 22.36 -7.04 -11.61
C LYS A 152 21.18 -7.70 -12.29
N ARG A 153 20.04 -7.79 -11.61
CA ARG A 153 18.89 -8.63 -12.03
C ARG A 153 17.60 -7.86 -12.17
N ILE A 154 17.67 -6.52 -12.21
CA ILE A 154 16.47 -5.68 -12.35
C ILE A 154 15.72 -6.10 -13.63
N PRO A 155 14.44 -6.54 -13.52
CA PRO A 155 13.63 -6.85 -14.67
C PRO A 155 13.39 -5.62 -15.55
N GLU A 156 13.10 -5.83 -16.82
CA GLU A 156 12.64 -4.77 -17.69
C GLU A 156 11.31 -4.21 -17.15
N GLN A 157 11.29 -2.91 -16.87
CA GLN A 157 10.09 -2.24 -16.37
C GLN A 157 9.08 -2.06 -17.50
N GLY A 158 7.86 -2.54 -17.29
CA GLY A 158 6.72 -2.22 -18.16
C GLY A 158 6.26 -0.77 -18.01
N PRO A 159 5.13 -0.38 -18.65
CA PRO A 159 4.54 0.94 -18.48
C PRO A 159 4.30 1.26 -17.01
N ALA A 160 4.73 2.46 -16.59
CA ALA A 160 4.53 2.92 -15.22
C ALA A 160 3.05 3.11 -14.92
N THR A 161 2.63 2.69 -13.73
CA THR A 161 1.27 2.84 -13.22
C THR A 161 1.28 3.58 -11.88
N ILE A 162 0.11 3.81 -11.32
CA ILE A 162 -0.01 4.21 -9.92
C ILE A 162 0.44 3.04 -9.06
N VAL A 163 1.44 3.26 -8.22
CA VAL A 163 1.94 2.33 -7.20
C VAL A 163 1.61 2.91 -5.84
N HIS A 164 0.95 2.14 -4.98
CA HIS A 164 0.58 2.57 -3.64
C HIS A 164 1.83 2.72 -2.74
N GLY A 165 2.78 1.81 -2.87
CA GLY A 165 4.07 1.83 -2.16
C GLY A 165 4.05 1.17 -0.77
N ASP A 166 2.86 0.96 -0.17
CA ASP A 166 2.63 0.21 1.07
C ASP A 166 1.28 -0.53 1.05
N TYR A 167 0.97 -1.21 -0.08
CA TYR A 167 -0.30 -1.91 -0.22
C TYR A 167 -0.30 -3.22 0.58
N ARG A 168 -1.15 -3.26 1.60
CA ARG A 168 -1.28 -4.41 2.51
C ARG A 168 -2.65 -4.41 3.21
N LEU A 169 -2.99 -5.54 3.84
CA LEU A 169 -4.32 -5.76 4.42
C LEU A 169 -4.70 -4.70 5.47
N ASP A 170 -3.76 -4.27 6.31
CA ASP A 170 -4.00 -3.27 7.35
C ASP A 170 -4.04 -1.82 6.85
N ASN A 171 -3.73 -1.59 5.56
CA ASN A 171 -4.01 -0.34 4.85
C ASN A 171 -5.30 -0.42 4.01
N CYS A 172 -6.15 -1.43 4.24
CA CYS A 172 -7.43 -1.60 3.56
C CYS A 172 -8.58 -1.72 4.56
N MET A 173 -9.66 -1.00 4.33
CA MET A 173 -10.91 -1.18 5.06
C MET A 173 -11.75 -2.25 4.39
N ILE A 174 -12.26 -3.21 5.17
CA ILE A 174 -13.06 -4.33 4.70
C ILE A 174 -14.50 -4.15 5.21
N ASP A 175 -15.48 -4.22 4.31
CA ASP A 175 -16.89 -4.19 4.68
C ASP A 175 -17.36 -5.55 5.28
N ALA A 176 -18.60 -5.61 5.73
CA ALA A 176 -19.18 -6.82 6.32
C ALA A 176 -19.26 -8.01 5.34
N GLN A 177 -19.19 -7.77 4.04
CA GLN A 177 -19.24 -8.78 2.99
C GLN A 177 -17.84 -9.26 2.59
N GLY A 178 -16.78 -8.55 3.03
CA GLY A 178 -15.38 -8.84 2.68
C GLY A 178 -14.85 -8.03 1.49
N ASN A 179 -15.60 -7.04 0.98
CA ASN A 179 -15.10 -6.18 -0.07
C ASN A 179 -14.15 -5.13 0.53
N ILE A 180 -13.16 -4.70 -0.25
CA ILE A 180 -12.38 -3.52 0.09
C ILE A 180 -13.24 -2.27 -0.11
N ALA A 181 -13.65 -1.67 1.02
CA ALA A 181 -14.46 -0.47 1.05
C ALA A 181 -13.64 0.82 0.87
N ALA A 182 -12.38 0.81 1.29
CA ALA A 182 -11.43 1.90 1.03
C ALA A 182 -9.98 1.44 1.18
N VAL A 183 -9.12 1.95 0.31
CA VAL A 183 -7.66 1.88 0.45
C VAL A 183 -7.20 3.14 1.17
N LEU A 184 -6.33 2.97 2.16
CA LEU A 184 -5.85 4.00 3.07
C LEU A 184 -4.35 4.23 2.87
N ASP A 185 -3.85 5.36 3.40
CA ASP A 185 -2.43 5.67 3.54
C ASP A 185 -1.65 5.79 2.22
N TRP A 186 -2.06 6.76 1.42
CA TRP A 186 -1.50 7.07 0.10
C TRP A 186 -0.20 7.91 0.12
N GLU A 187 0.45 8.05 1.29
CA GLU A 187 1.63 8.92 1.46
C GLU A 187 2.83 8.48 0.61
N LEU A 188 3.00 7.18 0.38
CA LEU A 188 4.08 6.61 -0.43
C LEU A 188 3.71 6.44 -1.92
N CYS A 189 2.46 6.74 -2.28
CA CYS A 189 1.96 6.56 -3.63
C CYS A 189 2.78 7.35 -4.66
N THR A 190 3.08 6.73 -5.81
CA THR A 190 3.84 7.34 -6.90
C THR A 190 3.56 6.65 -8.22
N LEU A 191 4.23 7.11 -9.31
CA LEU A 191 4.29 6.35 -10.55
C LEU A 191 5.48 5.38 -10.51
N GLY A 192 5.24 4.13 -10.90
CA GLY A 192 6.28 3.12 -10.84
C GLY A 192 5.87 1.78 -11.42
N ASP A 193 6.61 0.77 -11.02
CA ASP A 193 6.40 -0.61 -11.43
C ASP A 193 5.38 -1.29 -10.51
N PRO A 194 4.21 -1.70 -11.02
CA PRO A 194 3.14 -2.32 -10.24
C PRO A 194 3.56 -3.61 -9.54
N MET A 195 4.55 -4.32 -10.08
CA MET A 195 5.06 -5.54 -9.45
C MET A 195 5.71 -5.30 -8.08
N ALA A 196 6.13 -4.06 -7.80
CA ALA A 196 6.67 -3.70 -6.48
C ALA A 196 5.61 -3.76 -5.37
N ASP A 197 4.36 -3.35 -5.65
CA ASP A 197 3.25 -3.51 -4.68
C ASP A 197 2.90 -4.98 -4.47
N LEU A 198 2.85 -5.79 -5.54
CA LEU A 198 2.59 -7.21 -5.41
C LEU A 198 3.69 -7.92 -4.61
N GLY A 199 4.96 -7.63 -4.91
CA GLY A 199 6.10 -8.18 -4.16
C GLY A 199 6.07 -7.81 -2.68
N LEU A 200 5.71 -6.57 -2.36
CA LEU A 200 5.57 -6.11 -0.98
C LEU A 200 4.40 -6.81 -0.26
N LEU A 201 3.25 -6.94 -0.93
CA LEU A 201 2.12 -7.68 -0.38
C LEU A 201 2.50 -9.13 -0.07
N MET A 202 3.27 -9.82 -0.93
CA MET A 202 3.73 -11.19 -0.69
C MET A 202 4.58 -11.32 0.57
N VAL A 203 5.37 -10.30 0.91
CA VAL A 203 6.18 -10.29 2.15
C VAL A 203 5.29 -10.16 3.38
N TYR A 204 4.28 -9.27 3.34
CA TYR A 204 3.34 -9.10 4.45
C TYR A 204 2.32 -10.25 4.59
N TRP A 205 2.14 -11.06 3.54
CA TRP A 205 1.19 -12.16 3.51
C TRP A 205 1.80 -13.44 4.07
N THR A 206 1.52 -13.73 5.31
CA THR A 206 2.07 -14.89 6.02
C THR A 206 1.11 -16.07 5.93
N GLY A 207 1.61 -17.24 5.54
CA GLY A 207 0.89 -18.51 5.57
C GLY A 207 0.99 -19.19 6.94
N PRO A 208 0.14 -20.20 7.23
CA PRO A 208 0.17 -20.92 8.49
C PRO A 208 1.49 -21.72 8.72
N ASP A 209 2.16 -22.08 7.62
CA ASP A 209 3.39 -22.88 7.64
C ASP A 209 4.66 -22.03 7.45
N ASP A 210 4.52 -20.71 7.38
CA ASP A 210 5.66 -19.80 7.26
C ASP A 210 6.43 -19.74 8.59
N ASP A 211 7.62 -20.29 8.63
CA ASP A 211 8.60 -20.15 9.71
C ASP A 211 9.28 -18.77 9.68
N SER A 212 8.53 -17.74 9.40
CA SER A 212 9.02 -16.37 9.46
C SER A 212 9.05 -15.98 10.95
N GLY A 213 10.22 -15.92 11.55
CA GLY A 213 10.42 -15.39 12.91
C GLY A 213 9.93 -13.95 13.13
N ALA A 214 9.21 -13.40 12.17
CA ALA A 214 8.49 -12.14 12.18
C ALA A 214 7.02 -12.38 12.50
N ASN A 215 6.71 -12.80 13.74
CA ASN A 215 5.34 -12.94 14.26
C ASN A 215 4.46 -11.68 14.14
N ASN A 216 5.02 -10.55 13.68
CA ASN A 216 4.30 -9.29 13.51
C ASN A 216 3.34 -9.28 12.31
N PHE A 217 3.42 -10.25 11.39
CA PHE A 217 2.59 -10.32 10.18
C PHE A 217 1.66 -11.55 10.15
N ALA A 218 1.32 -12.10 11.31
CA ALA A 218 0.54 -13.32 11.41
C ALA A 218 -0.95 -13.18 11.04
N THR A 219 -1.41 -12.00 10.61
CA THR A 219 -2.81 -11.69 10.33
C THR A 219 -3.45 -12.70 9.39
N THR A 220 -2.77 -13.06 8.32
CA THR A 220 -3.27 -13.91 7.24
C THR A 220 -3.08 -15.41 7.47
N THR A 221 -2.61 -15.82 8.65
CA THR A 221 -2.52 -17.23 9.06
C THR A 221 -3.87 -17.81 9.50
N ALA A 222 -4.91 -16.99 9.65
CA ALA A 222 -6.27 -17.47 9.94
C ALA A 222 -6.81 -18.31 8.75
N PRO A 223 -7.48 -19.46 9.00
CA PRO A 223 -8.07 -20.27 7.93
C PRO A 223 -9.03 -19.46 7.06
N GLY A 224 -9.05 -19.75 5.75
CA GLY A 224 -9.92 -19.09 4.78
C GLY A 224 -9.24 -17.98 3.97
N PHE A 225 -8.11 -17.43 4.39
CA PHE A 225 -7.31 -16.58 3.49
C PHE A 225 -6.66 -17.41 2.37
N LEU A 226 -6.51 -16.80 1.19
CA LEU A 226 -5.74 -17.38 0.09
C LEU A 226 -4.27 -17.50 0.47
N ASN A 227 -3.56 -18.47 -0.09
CA ASN A 227 -2.10 -18.50 0.01
C ASN A 227 -1.43 -17.57 -1.02
N ARG A 228 -0.10 -17.34 -0.90
CA ARG A 228 0.65 -16.44 -1.77
C ARG A 228 0.57 -16.82 -3.24
N GLN A 229 0.61 -18.10 -3.56
CA GLN A 229 0.52 -18.57 -4.94
C GLN A 229 -0.85 -18.21 -5.54
N GLN A 230 -1.94 -18.48 -4.82
CA GLN A 230 -3.30 -18.15 -5.25
C GLN A 230 -3.49 -16.64 -5.45
N LEU A 231 -2.89 -15.80 -4.57
CA LEU A 231 -2.92 -14.33 -4.75
C LEU A 231 -2.19 -13.90 -6.02
N ALA A 232 -0.99 -14.44 -6.25
CA ALA A 232 -0.19 -14.12 -7.44
C ALA A 232 -0.91 -14.56 -8.73
N GLU A 233 -1.45 -15.78 -8.76
CA GLU A 233 -2.23 -16.29 -9.90
C GLU A 233 -3.47 -15.44 -10.18
N ARG A 234 -4.20 -15.03 -9.12
CA ARG A 234 -5.34 -14.12 -9.28
C ARG A 234 -4.91 -12.77 -9.83
N TYR A 235 -3.81 -12.20 -9.31
CA TYR A 235 -3.30 -10.92 -9.82
C TYR A 235 -2.98 -11.02 -11.31
N ALA A 236 -2.27 -12.06 -11.75
CA ALA A 236 -1.98 -12.28 -13.16
C ALA A 236 -3.27 -12.39 -13.99
N GLN A 237 -4.26 -13.13 -13.48
CA GLN A 237 -5.55 -13.33 -14.15
C GLN A 237 -6.32 -12.01 -14.32
N VAL A 238 -6.44 -11.20 -13.26
CA VAL A 238 -7.30 -9.99 -13.28
C VAL A 238 -6.61 -8.77 -13.87
N SER A 239 -5.28 -8.70 -13.79
CA SER A 239 -4.49 -7.59 -14.34
C SER A 239 -3.99 -7.84 -15.75
N GLY A 240 -3.89 -9.11 -16.18
CA GLY A 240 -3.26 -9.53 -17.44
C GLY A 240 -1.74 -9.35 -17.47
N ARG A 241 -1.10 -9.10 -16.31
CA ARG A 241 0.34 -8.82 -16.22
C ARG A 241 1.14 -10.10 -16.05
N ASP A 242 2.35 -10.09 -16.61
CA ASP A 242 3.35 -11.14 -16.38
C ASP A 242 3.90 -11.05 -14.95
N ILE A 243 3.88 -12.15 -14.24
CA ILE A 243 4.41 -12.31 -12.88
C ILE A 243 5.67 -13.19 -12.84
N SER A 244 6.28 -13.51 -13.97
CA SER A 244 7.44 -14.42 -14.05
C SER A 244 8.64 -13.95 -13.21
N HIS A 245 8.76 -12.65 -12.96
CA HIS A 245 9.81 -12.05 -12.16
C HIS A 245 9.39 -11.72 -10.72
N LEU A 246 8.26 -12.24 -10.23
CA LEU A 246 7.75 -11.93 -8.90
C LEU A 246 8.76 -12.19 -7.79
N ASP A 247 9.58 -13.24 -7.90
CA ASP A 247 10.63 -13.58 -6.92
C ASP A 247 11.66 -12.45 -6.74
N PHE A 248 11.97 -11.72 -7.81
CA PHE A 248 12.81 -10.53 -7.72
C PHE A 248 12.15 -9.45 -6.85
N TYR A 249 10.87 -9.15 -7.09
CA TYR A 249 10.16 -8.10 -6.34
C TYR A 249 9.91 -8.48 -4.88
N VAL A 250 9.70 -9.77 -4.59
CA VAL A 250 9.65 -10.29 -3.22
C VAL A 250 11.01 -10.12 -2.52
N SER A 251 12.10 -10.49 -3.19
CA SER A 251 13.45 -10.32 -2.67
C SER A 251 13.80 -8.84 -2.44
N PHE A 252 13.41 -7.97 -3.37
CA PHE A 252 13.54 -6.51 -3.23
C PHE A 252 12.73 -5.98 -2.04
N ALA A 253 11.49 -6.45 -1.85
CA ALA A 253 10.65 -6.03 -0.74
C ALA A 253 11.21 -6.48 0.62
N PHE A 254 11.71 -7.71 0.74
CA PHE A 254 12.42 -8.18 1.95
C PHE A 254 13.68 -7.35 2.25
N TRP A 255 14.44 -7.01 1.23
CA TRP A 255 15.64 -6.21 1.39
C TRP A 255 15.33 -4.78 1.84
N LYS A 256 14.21 -4.20 1.39
CA LYS A 256 13.76 -2.84 1.71
C LYS A 256 13.27 -2.71 3.17
N LEU A 257 12.64 -3.77 3.75
CA LEU A 257 12.06 -3.79 5.10
C LEU A 257 13.12 -4.07 6.17
#